data_10928ddd3e3841a7155f73d5de078443
#
_entry.id   10928ddd3e3841a7155f73d5de078443
#
_cell.length_a   1.000
_cell.length_b   1.000
_cell.length_c   1.000
_cell.angle_alpha   90.00
_cell.angle_beta   90.00
_cell.angle_gamma   90.00
#
_symmetry.space_group_name_H-M   'P 1'
#
loop_
_entity.id
_entity.type
_entity.pdbx_description
1 polymer ?
#
loop_
_entity_poly.entity_id
_entity_poly.type
_entity_poly.pdbx_seq_one_letter_code
_entity_poly.pdbx_strand_id
1 'polypeptide(L)'
;GTLYLTLRPSLMRLPARTDAARREFEYFQKEFVFSREDSKLFNGSSVAVTDTPVGRIVLNGIKFSVQSGLLGLQGLNHYSTTINEVDVVDGTNNGMVLAVNTTIINPSNVNIQSGNVTLLLVNHDVVGDVLLNDLNLVIGENNITATSLFNPKASPYGYGMLNRYVSVLDTRVNISGYGGSSSIASLVPAFSAIRINSTLGGLKEKLVQQAALQVLNTTGIEDDVAHSTVSLNNPFSAGL
;
A
#
# COMPACT_ATOMS: atom_id res chain seq x y z
N GLY A 1 39.39 27.38 -12.43
CA GLY A 1 39.29 25.98 -11.96
C GLY A 1 37.83 25.60 -11.82
N THR A 2 37.49 24.34 -12.19
CA THR A 2 36.14 23.81 -12.04
C THR A 2 36.06 23.12 -10.68
N LEU A 3 35.08 23.53 -9.84
CA LEU A 3 34.81 22.85 -8.58
C LEU A 3 33.81 21.72 -8.80
N TYR A 4 34.22 20.49 -8.55
CA TYR A 4 33.32 19.33 -8.57
C TYR A 4 32.79 19.10 -7.15
N LEU A 5 31.48 19.22 -6.99
CA LEU A 5 30.78 18.90 -5.74
C LEU A 5 30.15 17.52 -5.87
N THR A 6 30.65 16.58 -5.09
CA THR A 6 29.98 15.29 -4.94
C THR A 6 29.13 15.33 -3.69
N LEU A 7 27.81 15.37 -3.87
CA LEU A 7 26.86 15.22 -2.76
C LEU A 7 26.78 13.75 -2.39
N ARG A 8 27.23 13.38 -1.21
CA ARG A 8 26.97 12.02 -0.68
C ARG A 8 25.48 11.91 -0.36
N PRO A 9 24.85 10.74 -0.54
CA PRO A 9 23.52 10.51 -0.04
C PRO A 9 23.48 10.87 1.44
N SER A 10 22.78 11.90 1.79
CA SER A 10 22.61 12.35 3.17
C SER A 10 21.13 12.37 3.50
N LEU A 11 20.81 11.98 4.73
CA LEU A 11 19.48 12.16 5.27
C LEU A 11 19.13 13.65 5.21
N MET A 12 18.25 14.02 4.28
CA MET A 12 17.71 15.37 4.24
C MET A 12 16.71 15.48 5.39
N ARG A 13 17.12 16.11 6.47
CA ARG A 13 16.21 16.49 7.55
C ARG A 13 15.47 17.74 7.09
N LEU A 14 14.21 17.56 6.71
CA LEU A 14 13.35 18.69 6.43
C LEU A 14 12.97 19.36 7.76
N PRO A 15 13.37 20.63 7.97
CA PRO A 15 13.06 21.33 9.22
C PRO A 15 11.60 21.78 9.22
N ALA A 16 10.67 20.87 9.47
CA ALA A 16 9.25 21.19 9.65
C ALA A 16 9.00 21.83 11.04
N ARG A 17 9.85 22.81 11.42
CA ARG A 17 9.77 23.47 12.72
C ARG A 17 8.71 24.57 12.77
N THR A 18 8.23 25.03 11.63
CA THR A 18 7.17 26.05 11.52
C THR A 18 5.97 25.47 10.81
N ASP A 19 4.78 25.99 11.06
CA ASP A 19 3.56 25.57 10.38
C ASP A 19 3.60 25.82 8.87
N ALA A 20 4.32 26.86 8.45
CA ALA A 20 4.56 27.13 7.03
C ALA A 20 5.40 26.02 6.39
N ALA A 21 6.55 25.67 6.99
CA ALA A 21 7.42 24.61 6.49
C ALA A 21 6.72 23.24 6.48
N ARG A 22 5.83 22.99 7.46
CA ARG A 22 5.02 21.77 7.49
C ARG A 22 4.05 21.71 6.33
N ARG A 23 3.31 22.78 6.05
CA ARG A 23 2.38 22.85 4.91
C ARG A 23 3.09 22.69 3.57
N GLU A 24 4.25 23.30 3.39
CA GLU A 24 5.05 23.13 2.17
C GLU A 24 5.51 21.68 2.00
N PHE A 25 5.89 21.01 3.10
CA PHE A 25 6.27 19.62 3.06
C PHE A 25 5.07 18.69 2.75
N GLU A 26 3.92 18.95 3.34
CA GLU A 26 2.67 18.22 3.04
C GLU A 26 2.25 18.40 1.57
N TYR A 27 2.40 19.63 1.06
CA TYR A 27 2.15 19.92 -0.36
C TYR A 27 3.13 19.14 -1.26
N PHE A 28 4.43 19.22 -0.94
CA PHE A 28 5.45 18.46 -1.67
C PHE A 28 5.15 16.95 -1.69
N GLN A 29 4.75 16.37 -0.58
CA GLN A 29 4.44 14.94 -0.50
C GLN A 29 3.22 14.57 -1.36
N LYS A 30 2.16 15.38 -1.32
CA LYS A 30 0.99 15.17 -2.18
C LYS A 30 1.37 15.25 -3.65
N GLU A 31 2.11 16.27 -4.05
CA GLU A 31 2.62 16.40 -5.41
C GLU A 31 3.46 15.19 -5.81
N PHE A 32 4.36 14.74 -4.96
CA PHE A 32 5.19 13.56 -5.21
C PHE A 32 4.35 12.30 -5.42
N VAL A 33 3.29 12.10 -4.63
CA VAL A 33 2.42 10.93 -4.78
C VAL A 33 1.69 10.97 -6.13
N PHE A 34 1.25 12.14 -6.61
CA PHE A 34 0.40 12.24 -7.80
C PHE A 34 1.12 12.61 -9.08
N SER A 35 2.26 13.31 -8.99
CA SER A 35 2.95 13.77 -10.18
C SER A 35 3.57 12.63 -10.98
N ARG A 36 3.62 12.82 -12.28
CA ARG A 36 4.35 11.93 -13.20
C ARG A 36 5.83 12.33 -13.27
N GLU A 37 6.07 13.60 -13.46
CA GLU A 37 7.39 14.18 -13.53
C GLU A 37 7.31 15.59 -12.96
N ASP A 38 8.18 15.90 -12.03
CA ASP A 38 8.24 17.22 -11.47
C ASP A 38 9.70 17.64 -11.32
N SER A 39 10.03 18.74 -11.97
CA SER A 39 11.35 19.36 -11.86
C SER A 39 11.37 20.23 -10.60
N LYS A 40 12.05 19.77 -9.57
CA LYS A 40 12.18 20.51 -8.32
C LYS A 40 13.52 21.25 -8.28
N LEU A 41 13.44 22.52 -7.92
CA LEU A 41 14.61 23.36 -7.69
C LEU A 41 14.99 23.25 -6.20
N PHE A 42 16.14 22.66 -5.94
CA PHE A 42 16.69 22.58 -4.58
C PHE A 42 17.68 23.72 -4.37
N ASN A 43 17.34 24.63 -3.46
CA ASN A 43 18.22 25.70 -3.03
C ASN A 43 18.85 25.34 -1.70
N GLY A 44 20.15 25.48 -1.60
CA GLY A 44 20.87 25.19 -0.37
C GLY A 44 22.05 26.08 -0.15
N SER A 45 22.64 25.95 1.03
CA SER A 45 23.93 26.54 1.35
C SER A 45 24.81 25.50 2.03
N SER A 46 26.10 25.56 1.75
CA SER A 46 27.08 24.65 2.31
C SER A 46 28.32 25.42 2.82
N VAL A 47 29.10 24.70 3.60
CA VAL A 47 30.44 25.13 4.04
C VAL A 47 31.43 24.19 3.35
N ALA A 48 32.39 24.74 2.63
CA ALA A 48 33.51 23.96 2.12
C ALA A 48 34.76 24.26 2.94
N VAL A 49 35.48 23.20 3.25
CA VAL A 49 36.75 23.29 3.99
C VAL A 49 37.82 22.66 3.11
N THR A 50 38.91 23.37 2.88
CA THR A 50 40.06 22.86 2.15
C THR A 50 41.34 23.16 2.86
N ASP A 51 42.27 22.25 2.90
CA ASP A 51 43.62 22.46 3.38
C ASP A 51 44.50 22.89 2.21
N THR A 52 45.22 23.98 2.40
CA THR A 52 46.11 24.53 1.39
C THR A 52 47.52 24.64 2.00
N PRO A 53 48.57 24.80 1.17
CA PRO A 53 49.92 25.00 1.66
C PRO A 53 50.08 26.24 2.61
N VAL A 54 49.14 27.17 2.55
CA VAL A 54 49.15 28.36 3.40
C VAL A 54 48.20 28.26 4.61
N GLY A 55 47.55 27.07 4.79
CA GLY A 55 46.67 26.78 5.92
C GLY A 55 45.26 26.34 5.50
N ARG A 56 44.45 26.14 6.51
CA ARG A 56 43.04 25.69 6.33
C ARG A 56 42.16 26.86 5.96
N ILE A 57 41.51 26.76 4.82
CA ILE A 57 40.55 27.76 4.33
C ILE A 57 39.12 27.20 4.53
N VAL A 58 38.28 28.04 5.14
CA VAL A 58 36.85 27.74 5.34
C VAL A 58 36.02 28.70 4.52
N LEU A 59 35.28 28.21 3.56
CA LEU A 59 34.34 28.98 2.75
C LEU A 59 32.93 28.73 3.29
N ASN A 60 32.36 29.77 3.91
CA ASN A 60 31.02 29.70 4.47
C ASN A 60 29.98 30.25 3.49
N GLY A 61 28.75 29.73 3.55
CA GLY A 61 27.61 30.27 2.83
C GLY A 61 27.67 30.09 1.31
N ILE A 62 28.34 29.05 0.82
CA ILE A 62 28.29 28.68 -0.60
C ILE A 62 26.88 28.36 -0.97
N LYS A 63 26.22 29.26 -1.68
CA LYS A 63 24.84 29.03 -2.18
C LYS A 63 24.90 28.18 -3.43
N PHE A 64 23.99 27.18 -3.52
CA PHE A 64 23.81 26.41 -4.72
C PHE A 64 22.32 26.28 -5.04
N SER A 65 22.03 26.09 -6.31
CA SER A 65 20.71 25.83 -6.84
C SER A 65 20.84 24.66 -7.82
N VAL A 66 20.15 23.57 -7.52
CA VAL A 66 20.19 22.36 -8.35
C VAL A 66 18.78 22.03 -8.79
N GLN A 67 18.59 21.96 -10.09
CA GLN A 67 17.36 21.45 -10.67
C GLN A 67 17.48 19.91 -10.76
N SER A 68 16.55 19.20 -10.14
CA SER A 68 16.50 17.74 -10.17
C SER A 68 15.15 17.30 -10.74
N GLY A 69 15.18 16.39 -11.69
CA GLY A 69 13.99 15.69 -12.15
C GLY A 69 13.59 14.67 -11.09
N LEU A 70 12.53 14.95 -10.35
CA LEU A 70 11.93 14.03 -9.41
C LEU A 70 10.72 13.37 -10.10
N LEU A 71 10.80 12.06 -10.31
CA LEU A 71 9.67 11.29 -10.81
C LEU A 71 8.79 10.92 -9.62
N GLY A 72 7.50 11.24 -9.72
CA GLY A 72 6.52 10.91 -8.68
C GLY A 72 5.96 9.50 -8.81
N LEU A 73 5.10 9.14 -7.86
CA LEU A 73 4.46 7.82 -7.78
C LEU A 73 3.27 7.64 -8.73
N GLN A 74 2.86 8.68 -9.45
CA GLN A 74 1.73 8.66 -10.38
C GLN A 74 0.43 8.13 -9.76
N GLY A 75 0.22 8.42 -8.46
CA GLY A 75 -0.92 7.93 -7.68
C GLY A 75 -0.93 6.43 -7.44
N LEU A 76 0.14 5.69 -7.81
CA LEU A 76 0.22 4.23 -7.86
C LEU A 76 -0.85 3.58 -8.77
N ASN A 77 -1.58 4.39 -9.54
CA ASN A 77 -2.68 3.95 -10.42
C ASN A 77 -2.25 3.73 -11.88
N HIS A 78 -1.15 4.34 -12.29
CA HIS A 78 -0.70 4.27 -13.69
C HIS A 78 -0.14 2.89 -14.05
N TYR A 79 0.48 2.24 -13.09
CA TYR A 79 0.92 0.85 -13.17
C TYR A 79 -0.03 0.03 -12.32
N SER A 80 -0.66 -0.97 -12.91
CA SER A 80 -1.61 -1.80 -12.19
C SER A 80 -0.95 -2.44 -10.96
N THR A 81 -1.49 -2.15 -9.80
CA THR A 81 -1.24 -2.98 -8.63
C THR A 81 -1.90 -4.33 -8.88
N THR A 82 -1.12 -5.38 -8.96
CA THR A 82 -1.63 -6.72 -9.22
C THR A 82 -1.75 -7.49 -7.92
N ILE A 83 -2.95 -7.98 -7.63
CA ILE A 83 -3.17 -8.94 -6.55
C ILE A 83 -2.82 -10.32 -7.12
N ASN A 84 -1.75 -10.91 -6.61
CA ASN A 84 -1.23 -12.18 -7.09
C ASN A 84 -1.93 -13.37 -6.42
N GLU A 85 -2.13 -13.26 -5.10
CA GLU A 85 -2.69 -14.33 -4.28
C GLU A 85 -3.41 -13.74 -3.07
N VAL A 86 -4.48 -14.38 -2.67
CA VAL A 86 -5.22 -14.07 -1.45
C VAL A 86 -5.50 -15.37 -0.72
N ASP A 87 -4.96 -15.49 0.48
CA ASP A 87 -5.19 -16.61 1.37
C ASP A 87 -5.98 -16.15 2.59
N VAL A 88 -6.96 -16.94 2.99
CA VAL A 88 -7.65 -16.69 4.25
C VAL A 88 -6.90 -17.41 5.36
N VAL A 89 -6.35 -16.64 6.28
CA VAL A 89 -5.46 -17.15 7.33
C VAL A 89 -6.14 -17.27 8.68
N ASP A 90 -7.21 -16.50 8.92
CA ASP A 90 -7.96 -16.54 10.17
C ASP A 90 -9.37 -15.99 10.00
N GLY A 91 -10.25 -16.28 10.97
CA GLY A 91 -11.59 -15.75 11.09
C GLY A 91 -11.80 -15.07 12.43
N THR A 92 -12.44 -13.91 12.41
CA THR A 92 -12.81 -13.17 13.61
C THR A 92 -14.31 -12.92 13.63
N ASN A 93 -14.85 -12.48 14.79
CA ASN A 93 -16.26 -12.06 14.88
C ASN A 93 -16.59 -10.90 13.93
N ASN A 94 -15.58 -10.13 13.51
CA ASN A 94 -15.73 -8.95 12.68
C ASN A 94 -15.40 -9.20 11.20
N GLY A 95 -14.94 -10.40 10.83
CA GLY A 95 -14.62 -10.72 9.46
C GLY A 95 -13.51 -11.75 9.30
N MET A 96 -12.95 -11.81 8.10
CA MET A 96 -11.89 -12.72 7.71
C MET A 96 -10.56 -11.98 7.65
N VAL A 97 -9.51 -12.60 8.19
CA VAL A 97 -8.13 -12.12 8.06
C VAL A 97 -7.53 -12.74 6.81
N LEU A 98 -7.12 -11.91 5.88
CA LEU A 98 -6.56 -12.31 4.61
C LEU A 98 -5.06 -11.97 4.57
N ALA A 99 -4.25 -12.92 4.10
CA ALA A 99 -2.90 -12.64 3.62
C ALA A 99 -2.99 -12.35 2.11
N VAL A 100 -2.48 -11.21 1.71
CA VAL A 100 -2.57 -10.73 0.31
C VAL A 100 -1.17 -10.53 -0.23
N ASN A 101 -0.81 -11.31 -1.24
CA ASN A 101 0.43 -11.08 -2.00
C ASN A 101 0.12 -10.19 -3.19
N THR A 102 0.80 -9.06 -3.26
CA THR A 102 0.59 -8.06 -4.30
C THR A 102 1.90 -7.56 -4.89
N THR A 103 1.88 -7.25 -6.17
CA THR A 103 2.97 -6.56 -6.85
C THR A 103 2.61 -5.09 -7.01
N ILE A 104 3.48 -4.21 -6.50
CA ILE A 104 3.36 -2.76 -6.64
C ILE A 104 4.59 -2.24 -7.40
N ILE A 105 4.36 -1.51 -8.48
CA ILE A 105 5.45 -0.88 -9.23
C ILE A 105 5.65 0.55 -8.71
N ASN A 106 6.86 0.84 -8.25
CA ASN A 106 7.30 2.19 -7.93
C ASN A 106 7.89 2.84 -9.19
N PRO A 107 7.16 3.74 -9.88
CA PRO A 107 7.64 4.38 -11.09
C PRO A 107 8.58 5.55 -10.81
N SER A 108 8.76 5.91 -9.55
CA SER A 108 9.61 7.05 -9.19
C SER A 108 11.09 6.70 -9.26
N ASN A 109 11.93 7.71 -9.16
CA ASN A 109 13.38 7.57 -9.09
C ASN A 109 13.93 7.63 -7.65
N VAL A 110 13.07 7.35 -6.66
CA VAL A 110 13.45 7.30 -5.23
C VAL A 110 12.87 6.08 -4.54
N ASN A 111 13.63 5.52 -3.61
CA ASN A 111 13.14 4.49 -2.71
C ASN A 111 12.34 5.16 -1.58
N ILE A 112 11.27 4.51 -1.16
CA ILE A 112 10.35 5.01 -0.13
C ILE A 112 10.31 4.01 1.00
N GLN A 113 10.56 4.47 2.21
CA GLN A 113 10.35 3.71 3.43
C GLN A 113 9.43 4.51 4.34
N SER A 114 8.25 3.98 4.63
CA SER A 114 7.19 4.72 5.32
C SER A 114 6.72 4.08 6.62
N GLY A 115 7.28 2.92 7.00
CA GLY A 115 6.74 2.16 8.12
C GLY A 115 5.36 1.59 7.81
N ASN A 116 4.54 1.37 8.85
CA ASN A 116 3.22 0.79 8.70
C ASN A 116 2.24 1.75 8.03
N VAL A 117 1.54 1.24 7.01
CA VAL A 117 0.50 1.95 6.27
C VAL A 117 -0.79 1.15 6.29
N THR A 118 -1.89 1.78 6.69
CA THR A 118 -3.22 1.17 6.66
C THR A 118 -4.06 1.88 5.61
N LEU A 119 -4.69 1.12 4.73
CA LEU A 119 -5.57 1.62 3.68
C LEU A 119 -6.94 0.96 3.83
N LEU A 120 -7.99 1.62 3.35
CA LEU A 120 -9.34 1.05 3.35
C LEU A 120 -9.55 0.21 2.11
N LEU A 121 -10.15 -0.96 2.28
CA LEU A 121 -10.68 -1.77 1.19
C LEU A 121 -12.12 -1.33 0.91
N VAL A 122 -12.37 -0.86 -0.31
CA VAL A 122 -13.64 -0.25 -0.70
C VAL A 122 -14.23 -0.96 -1.91
N ASN A 123 -15.48 -1.34 -1.80
CA ASN A 123 -16.32 -1.80 -2.91
C ASN A 123 -17.69 -1.12 -2.76
N HIS A 124 -17.86 0.09 -3.29
CA HIS A 124 -18.90 1.07 -3.02
C HIS A 124 -18.89 1.56 -1.56
N ASP A 125 -18.86 0.66 -0.59
CA ASP A 125 -18.70 0.95 0.83
C ASP A 125 -17.35 0.43 1.33
N VAL A 126 -16.95 0.85 2.52
CA VAL A 126 -15.80 0.29 3.21
C VAL A 126 -16.16 -1.12 3.67
N VAL A 127 -15.44 -2.11 3.15
CA VAL A 127 -15.65 -3.53 3.43
C VAL A 127 -14.50 -4.16 4.21
N GLY A 128 -13.47 -3.37 4.51
CA GLY A 128 -12.32 -3.82 5.26
C GLY A 128 -11.18 -2.82 5.25
N ASP A 129 -10.02 -3.28 5.70
CA ASP A 129 -8.76 -2.56 5.65
C ASP A 129 -7.63 -3.44 5.11
N VAL A 130 -6.54 -2.80 4.73
CA VAL A 130 -5.32 -3.43 4.25
C VAL A 130 -4.15 -2.82 5.01
N LEU A 131 -3.45 -3.63 5.77
CA LEU A 131 -2.26 -3.26 6.53
C LEU A 131 -1.00 -3.69 5.78
N LEU A 132 -0.16 -2.74 5.46
CA LEU A 132 1.17 -2.91 4.90
C LEU A 132 2.18 -2.66 6.03
N ASN A 133 2.82 -3.72 6.51
CA ASN A 133 3.84 -3.60 7.55
C ASN A 133 5.16 -3.17 6.92
N ASP A 134 5.81 -2.18 7.54
CA ASP A 134 7.13 -1.67 7.14
C ASP A 134 7.25 -1.43 5.63
N LEU A 135 6.27 -0.70 5.06
CA LEU A 135 6.23 -0.46 3.63
C LEU A 135 7.53 0.13 3.12
N ASN A 136 8.22 -0.65 2.31
CA ASN A 136 9.45 -0.27 1.62
C ASN A 136 9.29 -0.51 0.13
N LEU A 137 9.24 0.57 -0.65
CA LEU A 137 9.12 0.54 -2.09
C LEU A 137 10.47 0.93 -2.70
N VAL A 138 11.18 -0.04 -3.25
CA VAL A 138 12.34 0.23 -4.09
C VAL A 138 11.89 0.64 -5.49
N ILE A 139 12.75 1.29 -6.25
CA ILE A 139 12.48 1.66 -7.64
C ILE A 139 12.15 0.40 -8.45
N GLY A 140 11.07 0.46 -9.23
CA GLY A 140 10.60 -0.66 -10.03
C GLY A 140 9.63 -1.58 -9.30
N GLU A 141 9.70 -2.87 -9.55
CA GLU A 141 8.75 -3.87 -9.06
C GLU A 141 9.03 -4.26 -7.61
N ASN A 142 7.96 -4.30 -6.81
CA ASN A 142 8.00 -4.69 -5.40
C ASN A 142 6.93 -5.73 -5.13
N ASN A 143 7.32 -6.90 -4.64
CA ASN A 143 6.41 -7.93 -4.17
C ASN A 143 6.19 -7.75 -2.67
N ILE A 144 4.96 -7.49 -2.28
CA ILE A 144 4.57 -7.09 -0.93
C ILE A 144 3.51 -8.04 -0.41
N THR A 145 3.70 -8.48 0.82
CA THR A 145 2.65 -9.19 1.57
C THR A 145 1.93 -8.20 2.48
N ALA A 146 0.63 -8.11 2.32
CA ALA A 146 -0.25 -7.31 3.15
C ALA A 146 -1.17 -8.20 3.99
N THR A 147 -1.64 -7.69 5.12
CA THR A 147 -2.73 -8.31 5.89
C THR A 147 -3.98 -7.48 5.68
N SER A 148 -5.11 -8.12 5.37
CA SER A 148 -6.40 -7.43 5.22
C SER A 148 -7.42 -8.03 6.18
N LEU A 149 -8.15 -7.17 6.88
CA LEU A 149 -9.35 -7.56 7.60
C LEU A 149 -10.56 -7.26 6.70
N PHE A 150 -11.12 -8.29 6.10
CA PHE A 150 -12.29 -8.18 5.23
C PHE A 150 -13.55 -8.53 6.00
N ASN A 151 -14.52 -7.61 6.05
CA ASN A 151 -15.81 -7.81 6.69
C ASN A 151 -16.95 -7.87 5.66
N PRO A 152 -17.36 -9.07 5.23
CA PRO A 152 -18.46 -9.21 4.27
C PRO A 152 -19.80 -8.71 4.82
N LYS A 153 -19.94 -8.65 6.16
CA LYS A 153 -21.18 -8.18 6.82
C LYS A 153 -21.25 -6.65 6.93
N ALA A 154 -20.17 -5.92 6.63
CA ALA A 154 -20.13 -4.48 6.73
C ALA A 154 -21.17 -3.79 5.81
N SER A 155 -21.45 -4.40 4.64
CA SER A 155 -22.42 -3.88 3.70
C SER A 155 -22.91 -4.96 2.72
N PRO A 156 -24.02 -4.72 2.01
CA PRO A 156 -24.46 -5.61 0.92
C PRO A 156 -23.39 -5.81 -0.16
N TYR A 157 -22.53 -4.82 -0.38
CA TYR A 157 -21.43 -4.90 -1.33
C TYR A 157 -20.30 -5.83 -0.85
N GLY A 158 -20.11 -5.93 0.46
CA GLY A 158 -19.19 -6.91 1.05
C GLY A 158 -19.63 -8.34 0.77
N TYR A 159 -20.92 -8.64 0.97
CA TYR A 159 -21.47 -9.93 0.57
C TYR A 159 -21.39 -10.18 -0.94
N GLY A 160 -21.70 -9.16 -1.74
CA GLY A 160 -21.58 -9.24 -3.20
C GLY A 160 -20.15 -9.55 -3.64
N MET A 161 -19.17 -8.93 -3.00
CA MET A 161 -17.75 -9.19 -3.27
C MET A 161 -17.36 -10.63 -2.90
N LEU A 162 -17.77 -11.12 -1.73
CA LEU A 162 -17.51 -12.50 -1.32
C LEU A 162 -18.18 -13.50 -2.29
N ASN A 163 -19.44 -13.29 -2.64
CA ASN A 163 -20.15 -14.16 -3.56
C ASN A 163 -19.48 -14.23 -4.94
N ARG A 164 -19.04 -13.10 -5.48
CA ARG A 164 -18.29 -13.09 -6.74
C ARG A 164 -16.98 -13.86 -6.62
N TYR A 165 -16.24 -13.64 -5.54
CA TYR A 165 -14.97 -14.31 -5.29
C TYR A 165 -15.13 -15.84 -5.24
N VAL A 166 -16.09 -16.35 -4.46
CA VAL A 166 -16.34 -17.81 -4.36
C VAL A 166 -16.97 -18.39 -5.64
N SER A 167 -17.62 -17.56 -6.45
CA SER A 167 -18.17 -17.94 -7.76
C SER A 167 -17.13 -17.86 -8.90
N VAL A 168 -15.86 -17.71 -8.57
CA VAL A 168 -14.74 -17.63 -9.55
C VAL A 168 -14.87 -16.42 -10.49
N LEU A 169 -15.51 -15.34 -10.03
CA LEU A 169 -15.71 -14.13 -10.79
C LEU A 169 -14.80 -13.00 -10.27
N ASP A 170 -14.11 -12.36 -11.19
CA ASP A 170 -13.29 -11.20 -10.88
C ASP A 170 -14.12 -10.07 -10.27
N THR A 171 -13.56 -9.40 -9.27
CA THR A 171 -14.19 -8.27 -8.59
C THR A 171 -13.28 -7.05 -8.59
N ARG A 172 -13.80 -5.92 -9.04
CA ARG A 172 -13.08 -4.64 -8.91
C ARG A 172 -13.09 -4.20 -7.46
N VAL A 173 -11.94 -3.81 -6.97
CA VAL A 173 -11.73 -3.29 -5.61
C VAL A 173 -10.97 -1.98 -5.67
N ASN A 174 -11.32 -1.07 -4.79
CA ASN A 174 -10.62 0.19 -4.61
C ASN A 174 -9.90 0.16 -3.27
N ILE A 175 -8.63 0.53 -3.25
CA ILE A 175 -7.85 0.67 -2.04
C ILE A 175 -7.64 2.16 -1.83
N SER A 176 -8.16 2.68 -0.71
CA SER A 176 -8.23 4.11 -0.46
C SER A 176 -7.50 4.51 0.81
N GLY A 177 -6.71 5.55 0.72
CA GLY A 177 -6.14 6.20 1.89
C GLY A 177 -7.18 6.99 2.69
N TYR A 178 -6.87 7.25 3.96
CA TYR A 178 -7.69 8.03 4.89
C TYR A 178 -6.82 8.70 5.95
N GLY A 179 -7.43 9.47 6.87
CA GLY A 179 -6.71 10.22 7.89
C GLY A 179 -5.90 9.38 8.89
N GLY A 180 -6.16 8.06 8.97
CA GLY A 180 -5.41 7.10 9.80
C GLY A 180 -4.42 6.23 9.03
N SER A 181 -4.15 6.54 7.77
CA SER A 181 -3.32 5.67 6.90
C SER A 181 -1.85 5.56 7.32
N SER A 182 -1.35 6.41 8.18
CA SER A 182 0.03 6.34 8.69
C SER A 182 0.08 6.76 10.16
N SER A 183 0.93 6.09 10.94
CA SER A 183 1.27 6.53 12.30
C SER A 183 2.20 7.74 12.32
N ILE A 184 2.85 8.04 11.19
CA ILE A 184 3.71 9.21 11.03
C ILE A 184 2.87 10.38 10.54
N ALA A 185 2.56 11.32 11.44
CA ALA A 185 1.65 12.45 11.16
C ALA A 185 2.01 13.24 9.89
N SER A 186 3.30 13.44 9.61
CA SER A 186 3.75 14.14 8.41
C SER A 186 3.51 13.39 7.10
N LEU A 187 3.28 12.07 7.14
CA LEU A 187 2.99 11.23 5.95
C LEU A 187 1.48 11.06 5.70
N VAL A 188 0.65 11.34 6.70
CA VAL A 188 -0.82 11.20 6.59
C VAL A 188 -1.38 11.94 5.36
N PRO A 189 -1.00 13.19 5.05
CA PRO A 189 -1.53 13.90 3.89
C PRO A 189 -1.25 13.20 2.55
N ALA A 190 -0.08 12.56 2.42
CA ALA A 190 0.30 11.80 1.23
C ALA A 190 -0.50 10.50 1.12
N PHE A 191 -0.48 9.68 2.18
CA PHE A 191 -1.16 8.39 2.17
C PHE A 191 -2.68 8.50 2.13
N SER A 192 -3.27 9.52 2.79
CA SER A 192 -4.72 9.75 2.75
C SER A 192 -5.24 10.05 1.34
N ALA A 193 -4.38 10.52 0.47
CA ALA A 193 -4.73 10.87 -0.90
C ALA A 193 -4.63 9.68 -1.88
N ILE A 194 -4.03 8.56 -1.49
CA ILE A 194 -3.87 7.37 -2.35
C ILE A 194 -5.24 6.80 -2.72
N ARG A 195 -5.39 6.47 -4.00
CA ARG A 195 -6.55 5.77 -4.58
C ARG A 195 -6.04 4.77 -5.61
N ILE A 196 -6.09 3.50 -5.27
CA ILE A 196 -5.63 2.40 -6.14
C ILE A 196 -6.84 1.61 -6.59
N ASN A 197 -6.97 1.42 -7.89
CA ASN A 197 -7.96 0.53 -8.48
C ASN A 197 -7.26 -0.79 -8.82
N SER A 198 -7.80 -1.88 -8.32
CA SER A 198 -7.27 -3.22 -8.59
C SER A 198 -8.39 -4.19 -8.89
N THR A 199 -8.03 -5.36 -9.35
CA THR A 199 -8.96 -6.47 -9.58
C THR A 199 -8.57 -7.63 -8.69
N LEU A 200 -9.50 -8.04 -7.83
CA LEU A 200 -9.40 -9.30 -7.11
C LEU A 200 -9.88 -10.40 -8.05
N GLY A 201 -8.97 -11.28 -8.43
CA GLY A 201 -9.31 -12.48 -9.20
C GLY A 201 -10.20 -13.41 -8.39
N GLY A 202 -11.16 -14.06 -9.04
CA GLY A 202 -12.00 -15.06 -8.41
C GLY A 202 -11.18 -16.24 -7.88
N LEU A 203 -11.79 -16.99 -6.97
CA LEU A 203 -11.16 -18.12 -6.29
C LEU A 203 -10.60 -19.13 -7.28
N LYS A 204 -9.32 -19.40 -7.22
CA LYS A 204 -8.66 -20.46 -7.99
C LYS A 204 -8.49 -21.69 -7.10
N GLU A 205 -9.43 -22.64 -7.19
CA GLU A 205 -9.39 -24.03 -6.67
C GLU A 205 -8.86 -24.31 -5.24
N LYS A 206 -8.04 -23.46 -4.63
CA LYS A 206 -7.33 -23.77 -3.37
C LYS A 206 -8.21 -23.83 -2.12
N LEU A 207 -9.29 -23.06 -2.05
CA LEU A 207 -10.14 -23.02 -0.84
C LEU A 207 -10.94 -24.32 -0.63
N VAL A 208 -11.33 -24.98 -1.73
CA VAL A 208 -12.07 -26.25 -1.66
C VAL A 208 -11.17 -27.38 -1.19
N GLN A 209 -9.86 -27.30 -1.42
CA GLN A 209 -8.90 -28.31 -0.96
C GLN A 209 -8.56 -28.20 0.53
N GLN A 210 -8.78 -27.05 1.15
CA GLN A 210 -8.50 -26.84 2.59
C GLN A 210 -9.75 -26.98 3.46
N ALA A 211 -10.96 -26.91 2.89
CA ALA A 211 -12.19 -27.13 3.64
C ALA A 211 -12.45 -28.63 3.78
N ALA A 212 -12.32 -29.16 5.00
CA ALA A 212 -12.79 -30.52 5.29
C ALA A 212 -14.31 -30.55 5.22
N LEU A 213 -14.84 -31.15 4.17
CA LEU A 213 -16.26 -31.39 4.01
C LEU A 213 -16.65 -32.60 4.88
N GLN A 214 -17.45 -32.35 5.90
CA GLN A 214 -18.01 -33.42 6.73
C GLN A 214 -19.50 -33.56 6.43
N VAL A 215 -19.91 -34.70 5.91
CA VAL A 215 -21.32 -35.03 5.77
C VAL A 215 -21.86 -35.35 7.17
N LEU A 216 -22.71 -34.50 7.71
CA LEU A 216 -23.29 -34.68 9.05
C LEU A 216 -24.45 -35.67 9.06
N ASN A 217 -25.25 -35.66 8.02
CA ASN A 217 -26.40 -36.55 7.90
C ASN A 217 -26.83 -36.72 6.44
N THR A 218 -27.32 -37.90 6.13
CA THR A 218 -28.01 -38.23 4.86
C THR A 218 -29.43 -38.61 5.20
N THR A 219 -30.40 -37.79 4.84
CA THR A 219 -31.81 -37.93 5.27
C THR A 219 -32.65 -38.82 4.37
N GLY A 220 -32.10 -39.29 3.28
CA GLY A 220 -32.79 -40.25 2.38
C GLY A 220 -32.37 -40.07 0.93
N ILE A 221 -32.78 -40.99 0.12
CA ILE A 221 -32.71 -40.91 -1.33
C ILE A 221 -34.15 -40.90 -1.82
N GLU A 222 -34.58 -39.82 -2.41
CA GLU A 222 -35.87 -39.66 -3.03
C GLU A 222 -35.64 -39.29 -4.50
N ASP A 223 -36.23 -40.00 -5.42
CA ASP A 223 -36.09 -39.78 -6.87
C ASP A 223 -34.61 -39.70 -7.34
N ASP A 224 -33.74 -40.58 -6.86
CA ASP A 224 -32.30 -40.63 -7.14
C ASP A 224 -31.51 -39.42 -6.66
N VAL A 225 -32.08 -38.55 -5.82
CA VAL A 225 -31.42 -37.40 -5.21
C VAL A 225 -31.14 -37.66 -3.73
N ALA A 226 -29.87 -37.64 -3.34
CA ALA A 226 -29.47 -37.76 -1.94
C ALA A 226 -29.63 -36.43 -1.23
N HIS A 227 -30.52 -36.35 -0.24
CA HIS A 227 -30.60 -35.18 0.66
C HIS A 227 -29.58 -35.34 1.77
N SER A 228 -28.54 -34.53 1.73
CA SER A 228 -27.45 -34.56 2.71
C SER A 228 -27.25 -33.20 3.39
N THR A 229 -27.12 -33.22 4.69
CA THR A 229 -26.64 -32.05 5.41
C THR A 229 -25.12 -32.09 5.45
N VAL A 230 -24.50 -31.12 4.84
CA VAL A 230 -23.04 -31.00 4.76
C VAL A 230 -22.59 -29.87 5.67
N SER A 231 -21.68 -30.14 6.57
CA SER A 231 -20.94 -29.11 7.29
C SER A 231 -19.60 -28.92 6.58
N LEU A 232 -19.36 -27.71 6.17
CA LEU A 232 -18.02 -27.25 5.88
C LEU A 232 -17.34 -27.01 7.22
N ASN A 233 -16.26 -27.74 7.51
CA ASN A 233 -15.38 -27.40 8.60
C ASN A 233 -14.67 -26.11 8.20
N ASN A 234 -15.37 -25.00 8.49
CA ASN A 234 -14.99 -23.68 8.04
C ASN A 234 -13.96 -23.16 9.03
N PRO A 235 -12.71 -22.87 8.62
CA PRO A 235 -11.78 -22.16 9.48
C PRO A 235 -12.29 -20.76 9.86
N PHE A 236 -13.40 -20.31 9.25
CA PHE A 236 -14.10 -19.05 9.48
C PHE A 236 -15.34 -19.19 10.37
N SER A 237 -15.49 -20.29 11.11
CA SER A 237 -16.71 -20.63 11.87
C SER A 237 -17.07 -19.61 12.98
N ALA A 238 -16.21 -18.67 13.29
CA ALA A 238 -16.53 -17.59 14.24
C ALA A 238 -17.24 -16.38 13.58
N GLY A 239 -17.53 -16.37 12.28
CA GLY A 239 -17.91 -15.16 11.58
C GLY A 239 -19.06 -15.22 10.57
N LEU A 240 -19.68 -16.36 10.30
CA LEU A 240 -20.84 -16.45 9.39
C LEU A 240 -22.14 -16.66 10.15
#